data_a5945a5f14b25c495086f29ec15fcff9
#
_entry.id   a5945a5f14b25c495086f29ec15fcff9
#
_cell.length_a   1.000
_cell.length_b   1.000
_cell.length_c   1.000
_cell.angle_alpha   90.00
_cell.angle_beta   90.00
_cell.angle_gamma   90.00
#
_symmetry.space_group_name_H-M   'P 1'
#
loop_
_entity.id
_entity.type
_entity.pdbx_description
1 polymer ?
#
loop_
_entity_poly.entity_id
_entity_poly.type
_entity_poly.pdbx_seq_one_letter_code
_entity_poly.pdbx_strand_id
1 'polypeptide(L)'
;ILSGLVGSEMCIRDRVGSGFGGLSAALRLKAKGHDVTLIEKHKDLGGRARVFEKNGFKFDAGPTVITAPYLINELFQLFGKKAEDYLNIKPLQTWYQFVFEDGYKFDYSGDEKEMKRQISEVSNEDVDGYLDLVNFTKRIFDKGYMELSDVPFNKPFFMLKQIPSLLKLKSYKSVYSLVSSYVKNEKLRRIFSMHPLLVGGNPFTTTSIYGLILYLEKKWGIHYSMGGTGNIVKGLETLMIEENIEVIKGAEVKRIIEENKNIKGVELNNGEKILADNVVCNADPPGVYEKLLNKKKGNLFFNWKRNRMDYSMGLFVYYFGTKKVYNDVEHHTIKFGNKYKEHLDDIFNKKKLNDDISYYLHRPTATDKSMAPEGNDCFYVLVPVPNNQSNIDWSIEGEKIKKLVIRKMQDDLLPDLEKNIVEDFYLSPDYFENDLNTKFGSGFSIQPKFTQSAYFRFHNKSEIYKGLYFVGAGTHPGAGVPGVLSSAKVLDKIL
;
A
#
# COMPACT_ATOMS: atom_id res chain seq x y z
N ILE A 1 -46.60 -13.05 -31.54
CA ILE A 1 -45.37 -12.23 -31.59
C ILE A 1 -45.21 -11.56 -30.25
N LEU A 2 -44.47 -12.18 -29.34
CA LEU A 2 -44.05 -11.60 -28.07
C LEU A 2 -42.54 -11.33 -28.22
N SER A 3 -42.18 -10.11 -28.54
CA SER A 3 -40.84 -9.63 -28.39
C SER A 3 -40.56 -9.45 -26.90
N GLY A 4 -39.84 -10.41 -26.32
CA GLY A 4 -39.31 -10.30 -24.98
C GLY A 4 -38.41 -9.08 -24.89
N LEU A 5 -38.67 -8.22 -23.91
CA LEU A 5 -37.72 -7.25 -23.41
C LEU A 5 -36.51 -8.01 -22.85
N VAL A 6 -35.48 -8.14 -23.67
CA VAL A 6 -34.18 -8.47 -23.21
C VAL A 6 -33.71 -7.25 -22.43
N GLY A 7 -33.71 -7.34 -21.13
CA GLY A 7 -33.05 -6.36 -20.27
C GLY A 7 -31.63 -6.21 -20.76
N SER A 8 -31.18 -4.98 -21.00
CA SER A 8 -29.81 -4.69 -21.32
C SER A 8 -28.95 -5.12 -20.14
N GLU A 9 -28.35 -6.30 -20.23
CA GLU A 9 -27.28 -6.69 -19.32
C GLU A 9 -26.20 -5.62 -19.43
N MET A 10 -26.00 -4.90 -18.36
CA MET A 10 -25.00 -3.84 -18.28
C MET A 10 -23.64 -4.53 -18.15
N CYS A 11 -23.03 -4.83 -19.31
CA CYS A 11 -21.74 -5.46 -19.37
C CYS A 11 -20.67 -4.50 -18.86
N ILE A 12 -20.21 -4.69 -17.64
CA ILE A 12 -18.96 -4.08 -17.17
C ILE A 12 -17.84 -5.07 -17.52
N ARG A 13 -17.31 -4.94 -18.72
CA ARG A 13 -16.10 -5.64 -19.12
C ARG A 13 -14.91 -4.70 -18.88
N ASP A 14 -13.79 -5.28 -18.51
CA ASP A 14 -12.43 -4.74 -18.44
C ASP A 14 -12.01 -4.07 -17.15
N ARG A 15 -11.10 -4.79 -16.51
CA ARG A 15 -10.28 -4.27 -15.44
C ARG A 15 -8.83 -4.32 -15.82
N VAL A 16 -8.18 -3.19 -15.71
CA VAL A 16 -6.76 -3.04 -16.02
C VAL A 16 -5.96 -3.09 -14.72
N GLY A 17 -5.25 -4.21 -14.54
CA GLY A 17 -4.35 -4.46 -13.42
C GLY A 17 -4.93 -5.23 -12.26
N SER A 18 -4.20 -6.25 -11.82
CA SER A 18 -4.59 -7.26 -10.82
C SER A 18 -4.00 -7.03 -9.41
N GLY A 19 -3.59 -5.81 -9.05
CA GLY A 19 -3.30 -5.51 -7.64
C GLY A 19 -4.55 -5.66 -6.76
N PHE A 20 -4.42 -5.64 -5.43
CA PHE A 20 -5.55 -5.84 -4.51
C PHE A 20 -6.79 -4.99 -4.80
N GLY A 21 -6.62 -3.75 -5.29
CA GLY A 21 -7.75 -2.92 -5.70
C GLY A 21 -8.50 -3.49 -6.90
N GLY A 22 -7.78 -4.00 -7.90
CA GLY A 22 -8.34 -4.65 -9.08
C GLY A 22 -9.04 -5.97 -8.75
N LEU A 23 -8.39 -6.85 -7.98
CA LEU A 23 -8.97 -8.11 -7.51
C LEU A 23 -10.25 -7.89 -6.70
N SER A 24 -10.18 -6.99 -5.69
CA SER A 24 -11.35 -6.64 -4.86
C SER A 24 -12.49 -6.08 -5.69
N ALA A 25 -12.17 -5.17 -6.62
CA ALA A 25 -13.19 -4.59 -7.46
C ALA A 25 -13.76 -5.63 -8.46
N ALA A 26 -12.99 -6.66 -8.95
CA ALA A 26 -13.49 -7.75 -9.77
C ALA A 26 -14.58 -8.54 -9.05
N LEU A 27 -14.27 -9.00 -7.84
CA LEU A 27 -15.19 -9.77 -7.04
C LEU A 27 -16.45 -8.97 -6.65
N ARG A 28 -16.30 -7.70 -6.23
CA ARG A 28 -17.45 -6.86 -5.84
C ARG A 28 -18.42 -6.62 -6.98
N LEU A 29 -17.92 -6.32 -8.18
CA LEU A 29 -18.81 -6.09 -9.32
C LEU A 29 -19.44 -7.40 -9.83
N LYS A 30 -18.71 -8.53 -9.75
CA LYS A 30 -19.31 -9.84 -10.03
C LYS A 30 -20.45 -10.17 -9.08
N ALA A 31 -20.25 -9.94 -7.77
CA ALA A 31 -21.31 -10.13 -6.77
C ALA A 31 -22.53 -9.25 -6.99
N LYS A 32 -22.41 -8.13 -7.70
CA LYS A 32 -23.51 -7.26 -8.14
C LYS A 32 -24.17 -7.73 -9.46
N GLY A 33 -23.75 -8.85 -10.01
CA GLY A 33 -24.30 -9.40 -11.25
C GLY A 33 -23.71 -8.83 -12.54
N HIS A 34 -22.59 -8.11 -12.45
CA HIS A 34 -21.90 -7.65 -13.66
C HIS A 34 -21.09 -8.76 -14.32
N ASP A 35 -21.02 -8.75 -15.64
CA ASP A 35 -20.08 -9.56 -16.39
C ASP A 35 -18.68 -8.88 -16.34
N VAL A 36 -17.65 -9.62 -15.91
CA VAL A 36 -16.35 -9.06 -15.52
C VAL A 36 -15.21 -9.82 -16.18
N THR A 37 -14.31 -9.09 -16.87
CA THR A 37 -13.03 -9.59 -17.37
C THR A 37 -11.88 -8.86 -16.67
N LEU A 38 -10.93 -9.55 -16.05
CA LEU A 38 -9.71 -9.00 -15.46
C LEU A 38 -8.55 -9.18 -16.42
N ILE A 39 -7.86 -8.08 -16.74
CA ILE A 39 -6.71 -8.06 -17.67
C ILE A 39 -5.45 -7.69 -16.89
N GLU A 40 -4.42 -8.53 -16.97
CA GLU A 40 -3.14 -8.33 -16.29
C GLU A 40 -1.99 -8.50 -17.29
N LYS A 41 -1.04 -7.54 -17.30
CA LYS A 41 0.12 -7.59 -18.21
C LYS A 41 1.13 -8.68 -17.85
N HIS A 42 1.20 -9.07 -16.57
CA HIS A 42 2.10 -10.12 -16.11
C HIS A 42 1.44 -11.50 -16.18
N LYS A 43 2.28 -12.55 -16.15
CA LYS A 43 1.82 -13.94 -16.07
C LYS A 43 1.20 -14.24 -14.70
N ASP A 44 1.60 -13.49 -13.66
CA ASP A 44 1.12 -13.65 -12.30
C ASP A 44 0.31 -12.43 -11.86
N LEU A 45 -0.78 -12.68 -11.15
CA LEU A 45 -1.60 -11.64 -10.55
C LEU A 45 -0.94 -11.03 -9.31
N GLY A 46 -1.50 -9.93 -8.81
CA GLY A 46 -1.17 -9.35 -7.50
C GLY A 46 -0.43 -8.00 -7.56
N GLY A 47 0.15 -7.63 -8.69
CA GLY A 47 0.89 -6.38 -8.81
C GLY A 47 2.02 -6.28 -7.77
N ARG A 48 1.89 -5.35 -6.79
CA ARG A 48 2.84 -5.23 -5.66
C ARG A 48 2.76 -6.39 -4.65
N ALA A 49 1.70 -7.19 -4.65
CA ALA A 49 1.52 -8.34 -3.76
C ALA A 49 2.00 -9.66 -4.37
N ARG A 50 2.82 -9.63 -5.41
CA ARG A 50 3.46 -10.81 -6.00
C ARG A 50 4.48 -11.42 -5.03
N VAL A 51 4.88 -12.66 -5.30
CA VAL A 51 5.99 -13.34 -4.63
C VAL A 51 7.04 -13.69 -5.68
N PHE A 52 8.30 -13.43 -5.39
CA PHE A 52 9.43 -13.86 -6.21
C PHE A 52 9.96 -15.17 -5.66
N GLU A 53 10.10 -16.17 -6.52
CA GLU A 53 10.68 -17.47 -6.14
C GLU A 53 12.06 -17.63 -6.79
N LYS A 54 13.09 -17.88 -5.98
CA LYS A 54 14.47 -18.12 -6.44
C LYS A 54 15.15 -19.16 -5.55
N ASN A 55 15.68 -20.21 -6.14
CA ASN A 55 16.45 -21.25 -5.45
C ASN A 55 15.79 -21.76 -4.15
N GLY A 56 14.45 -21.93 -4.15
CA GLY A 56 13.68 -22.41 -3.01
C GLY A 56 13.31 -21.33 -1.98
N PHE A 57 13.80 -20.10 -2.14
CA PHE A 57 13.36 -18.95 -1.35
C PHE A 57 12.12 -18.31 -1.98
N LYS A 58 11.21 -17.83 -1.11
CA LYS A 58 10.01 -17.09 -1.49
C LYS A 58 10.05 -15.70 -0.88
N PHE A 59 10.11 -14.68 -1.72
CA PHE A 59 10.24 -13.29 -1.32
C PHE A 59 8.94 -12.54 -1.60
N ASP A 60 8.31 -12.02 -0.56
CA ASP A 60 7.15 -11.14 -0.72
C ASP A 60 7.57 -9.80 -1.39
N ALA A 61 6.91 -9.44 -2.50
CA ALA A 61 7.27 -8.24 -3.24
C ALA A 61 6.82 -6.93 -2.56
N GLY A 62 5.95 -6.99 -1.57
CA GLY A 62 5.40 -5.75 -1.02
C GLY A 62 4.57 -5.88 0.25
N PRO A 63 3.25 -5.74 0.24
CA PRO A 63 2.45 -5.41 1.41
C PRO A 63 2.32 -6.58 2.39
N THR A 64 3.31 -6.78 3.24
CA THR A 64 3.39 -7.88 4.23
C THR A 64 2.72 -7.55 5.57
N VAL A 65 2.48 -6.27 5.83
CA VAL A 65 1.74 -5.83 7.04
C VAL A 65 0.25 -5.87 6.75
N ILE A 66 -0.42 -6.94 7.18
CA ILE A 66 -1.85 -7.12 6.96
C ILE A 66 -2.62 -6.63 8.19
N THR A 67 -3.25 -5.50 8.03
CA THR A 67 -4.20 -4.94 8.99
C THR A 67 -5.63 -5.05 8.44
N ALA A 68 -6.64 -5.06 9.29
CA ALA A 68 -8.04 -5.15 8.89
C ALA A 68 -8.35 -6.39 7.98
N PRO A 69 -8.03 -7.62 8.41
CA PRO A 69 -8.24 -8.84 7.61
C PRO A 69 -9.71 -9.08 7.24
N TYR A 70 -10.64 -8.48 7.98
CA TYR A 70 -12.07 -8.55 7.67
C TYR A 70 -12.41 -8.07 6.25
N LEU A 71 -11.62 -7.14 5.67
CA LEU A 71 -11.85 -6.67 4.29
C LEU A 71 -11.57 -7.76 3.25
N ILE A 72 -10.63 -8.66 3.56
CA ILE A 72 -10.34 -9.83 2.73
C ILE A 72 -11.46 -10.85 2.92
N ASN A 73 -11.84 -11.14 4.17
CA ASN A 73 -12.93 -12.07 4.49
C ASN A 73 -14.24 -11.66 3.84
N GLU A 74 -14.54 -10.36 3.82
CA GLU A 74 -15.74 -9.80 3.18
C GLU A 74 -15.84 -10.19 1.69
N LEU A 75 -14.72 -10.28 0.96
CA LEU A 75 -14.74 -10.66 -0.46
C LEU A 75 -15.23 -12.10 -0.67
N PHE A 76 -14.86 -13.02 0.20
CA PHE A 76 -15.37 -14.40 0.17
C PHE A 76 -16.85 -14.45 0.60
N GLN A 77 -17.22 -13.69 1.63
CA GLN A 77 -18.59 -13.62 2.13
C GLN A 77 -19.58 -13.10 1.09
N LEU A 78 -19.16 -12.27 0.13
CA LEU A 78 -20.01 -11.83 -1.00
C LEU A 78 -20.60 -13.01 -1.80
N PHE A 79 -19.93 -14.16 -1.75
CA PHE A 79 -20.32 -15.39 -2.46
C PHE A 79 -20.72 -16.52 -1.50
N GLY A 80 -20.97 -16.20 -0.22
CA GLY A 80 -21.34 -17.18 0.80
C GLY A 80 -20.21 -18.12 1.21
N LYS A 81 -18.94 -17.77 0.92
CA LYS A 81 -17.76 -18.59 1.21
C LYS A 81 -17.00 -18.05 2.42
N LYS A 82 -16.16 -18.89 3.01
CA LYS A 82 -15.31 -18.55 4.16
C LYS A 82 -13.88 -18.37 3.70
N ALA A 83 -13.24 -17.29 4.09
CA ALA A 83 -11.84 -17.03 3.73
C ALA A 83 -10.88 -18.07 4.30
N GLU A 84 -11.21 -18.67 5.44
CA GLU A 84 -10.38 -19.70 6.09
C GLU A 84 -10.24 -20.98 5.26
N ASP A 85 -11.16 -21.25 4.33
CA ASP A 85 -11.10 -22.39 3.41
C ASP A 85 -10.04 -22.18 2.30
N TYR A 86 -9.61 -20.94 2.09
CA TYR A 86 -8.68 -20.53 1.03
C TYR A 86 -7.37 -19.97 1.56
N LEU A 87 -7.39 -19.38 2.75
CA LEU A 87 -6.30 -18.56 3.30
C LEU A 87 -6.00 -18.95 4.75
N ASN A 88 -4.73 -18.93 5.10
CA ASN A 88 -4.28 -19.09 6.47
C ASN A 88 -3.61 -17.79 6.95
N ILE A 89 -4.42 -16.88 7.50
CA ILE A 89 -3.96 -15.58 8.03
C ILE A 89 -3.82 -15.68 9.54
N LYS A 90 -2.61 -15.43 10.08
CA LYS A 90 -2.29 -15.53 11.49
C LYS A 90 -1.98 -14.17 12.10
N PRO A 91 -2.47 -13.88 13.32
CA PRO A 91 -2.06 -12.69 14.06
C PRO A 91 -0.61 -12.80 14.50
N LEU A 92 0.11 -11.67 14.49
CA LEU A 92 1.45 -11.55 15.06
C LEU A 92 1.36 -11.04 16.50
N GLN A 93 2.22 -11.53 17.39
CA GLN A 93 2.30 -11.06 18.77
C GLN A 93 3.06 -9.73 18.84
N THR A 94 4.30 -9.71 18.38
CA THR A 94 5.07 -8.49 18.15
C THR A 94 4.71 -7.96 16.76
N TRP A 95 4.12 -6.78 16.72
CA TRP A 95 3.74 -6.16 15.45
C TRP A 95 4.93 -5.57 14.73
N TYR A 96 5.77 -4.81 15.49
CA TYR A 96 7.04 -4.27 15.03
C TYR A 96 8.03 -4.27 16.18
N GLN A 97 9.27 -4.65 15.93
CA GLN A 97 10.38 -4.32 16.80
C GLN A 97 11.05 -3.05 16.26
N PHE A 98 11.05 -1.98 17.06
CA PHE A 98 11.80 -0.76 16.76
C PHE A 98 13.19 -0.86 17.35
N VAL A 99 14.20 -0.55 16.54
CA VAL A 99 15.60 -0.54 16.97
C VAL A 99 16.17 0.86 16.75
N PHE A 100 16.73 1.42 17.79
CA PHE A 100 17.31 2.75 17.79
C PHE A 100 18.84 2.71 17.59
N GLU A 101 19.40 3.86 17.33
CA GLU A 101 20.81 4.05 17.07
C GLU A 101 21.73 3.67 18.25
N ASP A 102 21.25 3.75 19.49
CA ASP A 102 21.93 3.33 20.73
C ASP A 102 21.72 1.85 21.07
N GLY A 103 21.11 1.07 20.15
CA GLY A 103 20.80 -0.34 20.34
C GLY A 103 19.54 -0.62 21.18
N TYR A 104 18.84 0.40 21.67
CA TYR A 104 17.59 0.22 22.40
C TYR A 104 16.52 -0.40 21.49
N LYS A 105 15.85 -1.44 21.99
CA LYS A 105 14.76 -2.14 21.31
C LYS A 105 13.43 -1.85 21.99
N PHE A 106 12.38 -1.65 21.19
CA PHE A 106 11.01 -1.46 21.65
C PHE A 106 10.07 -2.37 20.86
N ASP A 107 9.37 -3.26 21.56
CA ASP A 107 8.43 -4.21 20.94
C ASP A 107 7.02 -3.62 20.94
N TYR A 108 6.58 -3.18 19.78
CA TYR A 108 5.24 -2.63 19.61
C TYR A 108 4.24 -3.75 19.37
N SER A 109 3.20 -3.79 20.19
CA SER A 109 2.20 -4.86 20.19
C SER A 109 0.80 -4.39 20.59
N GLY A 110 -0.17 -5.31 20.57
CA GLY A 110 -1.53 -5.07 21.05
C GLY A 110 -1.69 -5.17 22.56
N ASP A 111 -0.72 -5.69 23.28
CA ASP A 111 -0.76 -5.85 24.76
C ASP A 111 -0.56 -4.49 25.46
N GLU A 112 -1.63 -3.97 26.02
CA GLU A 112 -1.60 -2.66 26.68
C GLU A 112 -0.72 -2.64 27.92
N LYS A 113 -0.61 -3.75 28.67
CA LYS A 113 0.24 -3.82 29.85
C LYS A 113 1.71 -3.75 29.48
N GLU A 114 2.08 -4.52 28.46
CA GLU A 114 3.44 -4.54 27.94
C GLU A 114 3.82 -3.19 27.31
N MET A 115 2.91 -2.59 26.56
CA MET A 115 3.11 -1.24 26.01
C MET A 115 3.35 -0.21 27.12
N LYS A 116 2.53 -0.20 28.17
CA LYS A 116 2.71 0.71 29.32
C LYS A 116 4.04 0.48 30.02
N ARG A 117 4.44 -0.78 30.21
CA ARG A 117 5.73 -1.15 30.82
C ARG A 117 6.88 -0.56 30.01
N GLN A 118 6.95 -0.86 28.71
CA GLN A 118 8.03 -0.38 27.85
C GLN A 118 8.05 1.15 27.72
N ILE A 119 6.89 1.80 27.65
CA ILE A 119 6.80 3.27 27.63
C ILE A 119 7.35 3.84 28.94
N SER A 120 6.99 3.27 30.11
CA SER A 120 7.45 3.74 31.40
C SER A 120 8.97 3.62 31.58
N GLU A 121 9.59 2.61 30.98
CA GLU A 121 11.06 2.43 30.97
C GLU A 121 11.79 3.53 30.19
N VAL A 122 11.15 4.03 29.12
CA VAL A 122 11.69 5.15 28.32
C VAL A 122 11.34 6.50 28.94
N SER A 123 10.09 6.67 29.38
CA SER A 123 9.54 7.92 29.90
C SER A 123 8.24 7.65 30.66
N ASN A 124 8.31 7.57 31.97
CA ASN A 124 7.13 7.29 32.80
C ASN A 124 6.02 8.36 32.65
N GLU A 125 6.41 9.62 32.41
CA GLU A 125 5.47 10.73 32.18
C GLU A 125 4.67 10.60 30.86
N ASP A 126 5.13 9.78 29.91
CA ASP A 126 4.48 9.61 28.61
C ASP A 126 3.44 8.46 28.59
N VAL A 127 3.28 7.72 29.69
CA VAL A 127 2.29 6.63 29.78
C VAL A 127 0.85 7.15 29.59
N ASP A 128 0.48 8.19 30.34
CA ASP A 128 -0.84 8.80 30.23
C ASP A 128 -1.01 9.50 28.87
N GLY A 129 0.05 10.17 28.39
CA GLY A 129 0.07 10.78 27.06
C GLY A 129 -0.17 9.78 25.95
N TYR A 130 0.39 8.57 26.05
CA TYR A 130 0.11 7.48 25.09
C TYR A 130 -1.37 7.06 25.12
N LEU A 131 -1.96 6.88 26.31
CA LEU A 131 -3.38 6.52 26.43
C LEU A 131 -4.30 7.57 25.82
N ASP A 132 -4.00 8.85 26.07
CA ASP A 132 -4.74 9.97 25.51
C ASP A 132 -4.58 10.03 23.97
N LEU A 133 -3.38 9.75 23.46
CA LEU A 133 -3.12 9.65 22.02
C LEU A 133 -3.95 8.51 21.40
N VAL A 134 -3.97 7.32 22.00
CA VAL A 134 -4.79 6.19 21.53
C VAL A 134 -6.28 6.57 21.51
N ASN A 135 -6.78 7.21 22.57
CA ASN A 135 -8.16 7.66 22.65
C ASN A 135 -8.49 8.72 21.58
N PHE A 136 -7.55 9.62 21.31
CA PHE A 136 -7.73 10.62 20.26
C PHE A 136 -7.70 10.00 18.86
N THR A 137 -6.77 9.09 18.61
CA THR A 137 -6.67 8.39 17.31
C THR A 137 -7.85 7.47 17.05
N LYS A 138 -8.51 6.94 18.10
CA LYS A 138 -9.81 6.26 17.97
C LYS A 138 -10.87 7.18 17.34
N ARG A 139 -10.97 8.43 17.78
CA ARG A 139 -11.92 9.39 17.21
C ARG A 139 -11.62 9.70 15.74
N ILE A 140 -10.33 9.77 15.39
CA ILE A 140 -9.91 9.93 14.00
C ILE A 140 -10.29 8.69 13.18
N PHE A 141 -10.07 7.49 13.74
CA PHE A 141 -10.40 6.21 13.13
C PHE A 141 -11.91 6.07 12.89
N ASP A 142 -12.73 6.36 13.90
CA ASP A 142 -14.19 6.27 13.78
C ASP A 142 -14.70 7.17 12.64
N LYS A 143 -14.18 8.39 12.51
CA LYS A 143 -14.56 9.30 11.43
C LYS A 143 -13.88 8.99 10.10
N GLY A 144 -12.56 8.90 10.09
CA GLY A 144 -11.76 8.81 8.85
C GLY A 144 -11.83 7.44 8.18
N TYR A 145 -11.88 6.38 8.97
CA TYR A 145 -11.92 5.01 8.47
C TYR A 145 -13.33 4.44 8.44
N MET A 146 -14.00 4.35 9.59
CA MET A 146 -15.31 3.68 9.66
C MET A 146 -16.42 4.41 8.91
N GLU A 147 -16.40 5.74 8.90
CA GLU A 147 -17.46 6.54 8.25
C GLU A 147 -17.09 6.94 6.81
N LEU A 148 -15.82 7.22 6.51
CA LEU A 148 -15.44 7.91 5.27
C LEU A 148 -14.58 7.09 4.30
N SER A 149 -14.02 5.92 4.68
CA SER A 149 -13.06 5.20 3.82
C SER A 149 -13.67 4.64 2.54
N ASP A 150 -14.96 4.32 2.55
CA ASP A 150 -15.67 3.73 1.41
C ASP A 150 -16.71 4.70 0.78
N VAL A 151 -16.63 5.99 1.10
CA VAL A 151 -17.57 7.02 0.59
C VAL A 151 -16.94 7.79 -0.55
N PRO A 152 -17.65 7.98 -1.69
CA PRO A 152 -17.11 8.74 -2.81
C PRO A 152 -16.96 10.23 -2.49
N PHE A 153 -15.73 10.76 -2.65
CA PHE A 153 -15.43 12.19 -2.48
C PHE A 153 -15.43 12.94 -3.82
N ASN A 154 -16.45 12.75 -4.64
CA ASN A 154 -16.56 13.36 -5.97
C ASN A 154 -17.36 14.67 -6.00
N LYS A 155 -17.95 15.10 -4.88
CA LYS A 155 -18.75 16.33 -4.78
C LYS A 155 -18.11 17.32 -3.80
N PRO A 156 -17.84 18.58 -4.19
CA PRO A 156 -17.19 19.57 -3.31
C PRO A 156 -18.03 19.88 -2.06
N PHE A 157 -19.34 19.91 -2.21
CA PHE A 157 -20.26 20.18 -1.09
C PHE A 157 -20.19 19.09 -0.01
N PHE A 158 -19.95 17.82 -0.39
CA PHE A 158 -19.74 16.76 0.59
C PHE A 158 -18.46 17.00 1.40
N MET A 159 -17.37 17.43 0.73
CA MET A 159 -16.13 17.77 1.42
C MET A 159 -16.32 18.95 2.39
N LEU A 160 -17.06 20.00 1.99
CA LEU A 160 -17.33 21.16 2.84
C LEU A 160 -18.07 20.75 4.14
N LYS A 161 -18.99 19.80 4.07
CA LYS A 161 -19.68 19.27 5.25
C LYS A 161 -18.75 18.55 6.24
N GLN A 162 -17.61 18.05 5.79
CA GLN A 162 -16.65 17.36 6.65
C GLN A 162 -15.72 18.33 7.40
N ILE A 163 -15.57 19.59 6.94
CA ILE A 163 -14.63 20.56 7.51
C ILE A 163 -14.73 20.71 9.03
N PRO A 164 -15.94 20.89 9.63
CA PRO A 164 -16.03 21.03 11.09
C PRO A 164 -15.48 19.81 11.85
N SER A 165 -15.76 18.60 11.36
CA SER A 165 -15.23 17.37 11.95
C SER A 165 -13.72 17.26 11.80
N LEU A 166 -13.19 17.59 10.61
CA LEU A 166 -11.75 17.59 10.34
C LEU A 166 -10.99 18.59 11.21
N LEU A 167 -11.56 19.76 11.47
CA LEU A 167 -10.97 20.76 12.39
C LEU A 167 -10.95 20.25 13.84
N LYS A 168 -12.04 19.64 14.34
CA LYS A 168 -12.11 19.03 15.67
C LYS A 168 -11.09 17.89 15.83
N LEU A 169 -10.80 17.16 14.75
CA LEU A 169 -9.81 16.09 14.70
C LEU A 169 -8.39 16.58 14.43
N LYS A 170 -8.18 17.91 14.43
CA LYS A 170 -6.87 18.57 14.23
C LYS A 170 -6.19 18.15 12.92
N SER A 171 -6.96 17.81 11.87
CA SER A 171 -6.44 17.25 10.61
C SER A 171 -5.50 18.21 9.83
N TYR A 172 -5.44 19.49 10.23
CA TYR A 172 -4.48 20.48 9.75
C TYR A 172 -3.06 20.30 10.30
N LYS A 173 -2.90 19.53 11.41
CA LYS A 173 -1.57 19.17 11.94
C LYS A 173 -0.95 18.03 11.11
N SER A 174 0.38 17.87 11.21
CA SER A 174 1.02 16.62 10.78
C SER A 174 0.84 15.53 11.83
N VAL A 175 1.05 14.26 11.43
CA VAL A 175 1.01 13.13 12.37
C VAL A 175 2.04 13.32 13.47
N TYR A 176 3.29 13.68 13.11
CA TYR A 176 4.34 13.95 14.10
C TYR A 176 3.94 15.08 15.07
N SER A 177 3.38 16.18 14.57
CA SER A 177 2.92 17.28 15.41
C SER A 177 1.75 16.90 16.30
N LEU A 178 0.86 16.02 15.84
CA LEU A 178 -0.22 15.47 16.66
C LEU A 178 0.36 14.62 17.80
N VAL A 179 1.21 13.65 17.50
CA VAL A 179 1.86 12.77 18.49
C VAL A 179 2.64 13.60 19.52
N SER A 180 3.40 14.61 19.08
CA SER A 180 4.16 15.50 19.97
C SER A 180 3.29 16.35 20.89
N SER A 181 1.96 16.44 20.64
CA SER A 181 1.02 17.09 21.54
C SER A 181 0.63 16.23 22.75
N TYR A 182 0.97 14.93 22.71
CA TYR A 182 0.65 13.95 23.74
C TYR A 182 1.88 13.30 24.36
N VAL A 183 2.93 13.09 23.59
CA VAL A 183 4.15 12.36 23.97
C VAL A 183 5.35 13.30 23.91
N LYS A 184 6.19 13.29 24.96
CA LYS A 184 7.35 14.17 25.10
C LYS A 184 8.66 13.55 24.63
N ASN A 185 8.86 12.27 24.94
CA ASN A 185 10.09 11.56 24.58
C ASN A 185 10.24 11.38 23.07
N GLU A 186 11.41 11.68 22.52
CA GLU A 186 11.65 11.67 21.09
C GLU A 186 11.61 10.25 20.48
N LYS A 187 12.10 9.23 21.16
CA LYS A 187 12.01 7.84 20.70
C LYS A 187 10.55 7.41 20.54
N LEU A 188 9.72 7.71 21.55
CA LEU A 188 8.29 7.41 21.50
C LEU A 188 7.54 8.22 20.44
N ARG A 189 7.93 9.48 20.20
CA ARG A 189 7.40 10.27 19.10
C ARG A 189 7.67 9.63 17.75
N ARG A 190 8.90 9.14 17.52
CA ARG A 190 9.26 8.43 16.28
C ARG A 190 8.42 7.16 16.10
N ILE A 191 8.28 6.34 17.15
CA ILE A 191 7.47 5.11 17.12
C ILE A 191 6.02 5.43 16.75
N PHE A 192 5.34 6.30 17.50
CA PHE A 192 3.91 6.52 17.32
C PHE A 192 3.56 7.41 16.10
N SER A 193 4.55 8.05 15.49
CA SER A 193 4.33 8.88 14.29
C SER A 193 4.79 8.24 12.97
N MET A 194 5.41 7.06 12.97
CA MET A 194 6.02 6.47 11.76
C MET A 194 5.01 5.96 10.73
N HIS A 195 3.78 5.66 11.14
CA HIS A 195 2.75 5.01 10.32
C HIS A 195 2.53 5.62 8.91
N PRO A 196 2.65 6.95 8.69
CA PRO A 196 2.59 7.53 7.36
C PRO A 196 3.58 6.91 6.36
N LEU A 197 4.77 6.46 6.81
CA LEU A 197 5.76 5.83 5.95
C LEU A 197 5.23 4.55 5.31
N LEU A 198 4.34 3.81 6.02
CA LEU A 198 3.70 2.60 5.52
C LEU A 198 2.71 2.85 4.36
N VAL A 199 2.36 4.12 4.13
CA VAL A 199 1.41 4.54 3.09
C VAL A 199 1.98 5.68 2.21
N GLY A 200 3.30 5.83 2.19
CA GLY A 200 4.01 6.76 1.31
C GLY A 200 4.05 8.21 1.75
N GLY A 201 3.82 8.48 3.03
CA GLY A 201 3.82 9.81 3.60
C GLY A 201 5.02 10.10 4.50
N ASN A 202 5.43 11.36 4.54
CA ASN A 202 6.40 11.85 5.52
C ASN A 202 5.64 12.23 6.82
N PRO A 203 5.96 11.66 7.99
CA PRO A 203 5.31 11.95 9.26
C PRO A 203 5.22 13.45 9.61
N PHE A 204 6.20 14.22 9.17
CA PHE A 204 6.29 15.66 9.43
C PHE A 204 5.38 16.51 8.55
N THR A 205 4.84 15.96 7.44
CA THR A 205 3.98 16.69 6.49
C THR A 205 2.64 16.00 6.20
N THR A 206 2.52 14.72 6.52
CA THR A 206 1.27 13.96 6.36
C THR A 206 0.23 14.44 7.36
N THR A 207 -1.01 14.67 6.88
CA THR A 207 -2.11 15.10 7.75
C THR A 207 -2.37 14.10 8.89
N SER A 208 -2.66 14.63 10.08
CA SER A 208 -2.89 13.85 11.29
C SER A 208 -4.07 12.86 11.20
N ILE A 209 -4.91 12.97 10.17
CA ILE A 209 -5.94 11.96 9.85
C ILE A 209 -5.31 10.57 9.73
N TYR A 210 -4.09 10.45 9.21
CA TYR A 210 -3.39 9.16 9.11
C TYR A 210 -2.91 8.61 10.47
N GLY A 211 -3.07 9.35 11.56
CA GLY A 211 -2.99 8.82 12.92
C GLY A 211 -4.04 7.76 13.22
N LEU A 212 -5.10 7.65 12.38
CA LEU A 212 -6.07 6.55 12.44
C LEU A 212 -5.42 5.16 12.37
N ILE A 213 -4.24 5.04 11.71
CA ILE A 213 -3.55 3.76 11.54
C ILE A 213 -3.13 3.19 12.89
N LEU A 214 -2.66 4.01 13.83
CA LEU A 214 -2.32 3.59 15.19
C LEU A 214 -3.52 2.90 15.87
N TYR A 215 -4.72 3.46 15.77
CA TYR A 215 -5.90 2.81 16.35
C TYR A 215 -6.40 1.63 15.53
N LEU A 216 -6.26 1.66 14.22
CA LEU A 216 -6.60 0.56 13.32
C LEU A 216 -5.81 -0.70 13.69
N GLU A 217 -4.50 -0.57 13.91
CA GLU A 217 -3.64 -1.66 14.38
C GLU A 217 -4.05 -2.14 15.78
N LYS A 218 -4.30 -1.21 16.72
CA LYS A 218 -4.79 -1.58 18.06
C LYS A 218 -6.13 -2.34 18.00
N LYS A 219 -7.01 -2.02 17.06
CA LYS A 219 -8.34 -2.63 16.97
C LYS A 219 -8.32 -4.03 16.38
N TRP A 220 -7.52 -4.26 15.34
CA TRP A 220 -7.54 -5.52 14.58
C TRP A 220 -6.22 -6.29 14.63
N GLY A 221 -5.15 -5.67 15.13
CA GLY A 221 -3.83 -6.25 15.14
C GLY A 221 -3.15 -6.27 13.77
N ILE A 222 -1.94 -6.80 13.74
CA ILE A 222 -1.17 -7.07 12.53
C ILE A 222 -1.12 -8.56 12.31
N HIS A 223 -1.30 -8.96 11.07
CA HIS A 223 -1.39 -10.35 10.65
C HIS A 223 -0.40 -10.63 9.53
N TYR A 224 -0.08 -11.91 9.36
CA TYR A 224 0.70 -12.44 8.27
C TYR A 224 -0.07 -13.57 7.57
N SER A 225 0.00 -13.61 6.25
CA SER A 225 -0.55 -14.71 5.44
C SER A 225 0.51 -15.81 5.29
N MET A 226 0.23 -17.01 5.77
CA MET A 226 1.12 -18.15 5.61
C MET A 226 1.36 -18.42 4.11
N GLY A 227 2.62 -18.63 3.73
CA GLY A 227 3.06 -18.70 2.34
C GLY A 227 3.22 -17.35 1.64
N GLY A 228 3.19 -16.25 2.42
CA GLY A 228 3.36 -14.88 1.93
C GLY A 228 2.08 -14.24 1.40
N THR A 229 2.19 -12.97 1.04
CA THR A 229 1.08 -12.15 0.51
C THR A 229 0.53 -12.70 -0.81
N GLY A 230 1.37 -13.40 -1.58
CA GLY A 230 0.96 -14.08 -2.81
C GLY A 230 -0.11 -15.14 -2.60
N ASN A 231 -0.19 -15.76 -1.41
CA ASN A 231 -1.26 -16.71 -1.10
C ASN A 231 -2.63 -16.02 -1.00
N ILE A 232 -2.69 -14.78 -0.53
CA ILE A 232 -3.93 -13.99 -0.60
C ILE A 232 -4.34 -13.78 -2.05
N VAL A 233 -3.39 -13.45 -2.92
CA VAL A 233 -3.66 -13.29 -4.36
C VAL A 233 -4.17 -14.59 -4.97
N LYS A 234 -3.52 -15.74 -4.68
CA LYS A 234 -3.95 -17.06 -5.15
C LYS A 234 -5.34 -17.43 -4.67
N GLY A 235 -5.65 -17.19 -3.39
CA GLY A 235 -6.99 -17.44 -2.83
C GLY A 235 -8.08 -16.59 -3.51
N LEU A 236 -7.80 -15.31 -3.77
CA LEU A 236 -8.73 -14.45 -4.51
C LEU A 236 -8.85 -14.84 -5.97
N GLU A 237 -7.77 -15.31 -6.60
CA GLU A 237 -7.79 -15.84 -7.97
C GLU A 237 -8.65 -17.11 -8.06
N THR A 238 -8.49 -18.04 -7.11
CA THR A 238 -9.33 -19.24 -7.03
C THR A 238 -10.81 -18.87 -6.91
N LEU A 239 -11.13 -17.92 -6.02
CA LEU A 239 -12.49 -17.42 -5.88
C LEU A 239 -13.03 -16.81 -7.17
N MET A 240 -12.22 -16.03 -7.90
CA MET A 240 -12.63 -15.45 -9.19
C MET A 240 -12.95 -16.52 -10.24
N ILE A 241 -12.12 -17.57 -10.32
CA ILE A 241 -12.34 -18.69 -11.24
C ILE A 241 -13.65 -19.43 -10.90
N GLU A 242 -13.87 -19.72 -9.63
CA GLU A 242 -15.10 -20.38 -9.17
C GLU A 242 -16.37 -19.57 -9.46
N GLU A 243 -16.25 -18.24 -9.42
CA GLU A 243 -17.35 -17.32 -9.71
C GLU A 243 -17.44 -16.92 -11.19
N ASN A 244 -16.73 -17.63 -12.09
CA ASN A 244 -16.74 -17.39 -13.53
C ASN A 244 -16.37 -15.94 -13.92
N ILE A 245 -15.33 -15.38 -13.28
CA ILE A 245 -14.68 -14.14 -13.73
C ILE A 245 -13.61 -14.53 -14.74
N GLU A 246 -13.69 -13.97 -15.92
CA GLU A 246 -12.65 -14.17 -16.94
C GLU A 246 -11.36 -13.45 -16.53
N VAL A 247 -10.21 -14.16 -16.56
CA VAL A 247 -8.90 -13.63 -16.20
C VAL A 247 -7.93 -13.80 -17.38
N ILE A 248 -7.52 -12.69 -17.98
CA ILE A 248 -6.58 -12.65 -19.12
C ILE A 248 -5.22 -12.21 -18.57
N LYS A 249 -4.26 -13.14 -18.48
CA LYS A 249 -2.89 -12.91 -18.01
C LYS A 249 -1.92 -12.73 -19.18
N GLY A 250 -0.82 -12.01 -18.96
CA GLY A 250 0.21 -11.75 -19.97
C GLY A 250 -0.26 -10.81 -21.08
N ALA A 251 -1.34 -10.06 -20.85
CA ALA A 251 -1.97 -9.17 -21.81
C ALA A 251 -1.87 -7.72 -21.34
N GLU A 252 -1.03 -6.94 -22.01
CA GLU A 252 -0.87 -5.53 -21.69
C GLU A 252 -1.87 -4.67 -22.47
N VAL A 253 -2.59 -3.82 -21.74
CA VAL A 253 -3.48 -2.83 -22.35
C VAL A 253 -2.66 -1.70 -22.95
N LYS A 254 -2.75 -1.56 -24.27
CA LYS A 254 -2.10 -0.50 -25.05
C LYS A 254 -2.80 0.84 -24.91
N ARG A 255 -4.13 0.83 -24.96
CA ARG A 255 -4.96 2.04 -24.83
C ARG A 255 -6.38 1.72 -24.41
N ILE A 256 -7.04 2.69 -23.82
CA ILE A 256 -8.49 2.68 -23.56
C ILE A 256 -9.19 3.28 -24.79
N ILE A 257 -10.19 2.57 -25.29
CA ILE A 257 -11.00 3.00 -26.44
C ILE A 257 -12.08 3.95 -25.92
N GLU A 258 -12.13 5.16 -26.47
CA GLU A 258 -13.14 6.15 -26.12
C GLU A 258 -13.77 6.76 -27.38
N GLU A 259 -15.04 7.10 -27.28
CA GLU A 259 -15.79 7.80 -28.31
C GLU A 259 -16.67 8.88 -27.66
N ASN A 260 -16.46 10.14 -28.04
CA ASN A 260 -17.20 11.30 -27.49
C ASN A 260 -17.18 11.33 -25.93
N LYS A 261 -16.03 11.06 -25.33
CA LYS A 261 -15.83 10.95 -23.86
C LYS A 261 -16.60 9.81 -23.18
N ASN A 262 -17.14 8.86 -23.95
CA ASN A 262 -17.69 7.61 -23.41
C ASN A 262 -16.68 6.49 -23.65
N ILE A 263 -16.44 5.68 -22.65
CA ILE A 263 -15.58 4.50 -22.76
C ILE A 263 -16.31 3.44 -23.58
N LYS A 264 -15.53 2.72 -24.41
CA LYS A 264 -16.00 1.64 -25.29
C LYS A 264 -15.22 0.33 -25.10
N GLY A 265 -14.23 0.31 -24.21
CA GLY A 265 -13.39 -0.85 -23.96
C GLY A 265 -11.91 -0.54 -23.98
N VAL A 266 -11.09 -1.56 -24.22
CA VAL A 266 -9.63 -1.47 -24.29
C VAL A 266 -9.09 -2.13 -25.55
N GLU A 267 -7.89 -1.72 -25.97
CA GLU A 267 -7.08 -2.39 -26.99
C GLU A 267 -5.81 -2.92 -26.37
N LEU A 268 -5.52 -4.19 -26.60
CA LEU A 268 -4.32 -4.86 -26.13
C LEU A 268 -3.13 -4.59 -27.08
N ASN A 269 -1.91 -4.85 -26.61
CA ASN A 269 -0.70 -4.69 -27.42
C ASN A 269 -0.67 -5.58 -28.67
N ASN A 270 -1.36 -6.74 -28.66
CA ASN A 270 -1.53 -7.62 -29.81
C ASN A 270 -2.55 -7.12 -30.84
N GLY A 271 -3.21 -5.98 -30.60
CA GLY A 271 -4.23 -5.38 -31.44
C GLY A 271 -5.66 -5.87 -31.19
N GLU A 272 -5.85 -6.84 -30.31
CA GLU A 272 -7.16 -7.31 -29.89
C GLU A 272 -7.94 -6.21 -29.18
N LYS A 273 -9.24 -6.10 -29.47
CA LYS A 273 -10.14 -5.14 -28.82
C LYS A 273 -11.16 -5.89 -27.99
N ILE A 274 -11.23 -5.52 -26.72
CA ILE A 274 -12.22 -6.00 -25.79
C ILE A 274 -13.19 -4.84 -25.54
N LEU A 275 -14.46 -5.03 -25.90
CA LEU A 275 -15.48 -3.98 -25.80
C LEU A 275 -16.14 -4.01 -24.43
N ALA A 276 -16.37 -2.82 -23.85
CA ALA A 276 -16.99 -2.67 -22.55
C ALA A 276 -17.64 -1.30 -22.36
N ASP A 277 -18.73 -1.27 -21.60
CA ASP A 277 -19.40 -0.03 -21.23
C ASP A 277 -18.65 0.75 -20.13
N ASN A 278 -17.89 0.02 -19.29
CA ASN A 278 -17.15 0.57 -18.20
C ASN A 278 -15.76 -0.08 -18.09
N VAL A 279 -14.76 0.73 -17.78
CA VAL A 279 -13.37 0.30 -17.51
C VAL A 279 -12.97 0.76 -16.12
N VAL A 280 -12.51 -0.18 -15.30
CA VAL A 280 -11.97 0.11 -13.96
C VAL A 280 -10.46 -0.08 -13.97
N CYS A 281 -9.70 0.98 -13.73
CA CYS A 281 -8.25 0.96 -13.70
C CYS A 281 -7.70 0.88 -12.28
N ASN A 282 -6.83 -0.10 -12.03
CA ASN A 282 -6.04 -0.22 -10.80
C ASN A 282 -4.63 0.41 -10.94
N ALA A 283 -4.32 0.98 -12.09
CA ALA A 283 -3.11 1.77 -12.33
C ALA A 283 -3.29 3.20 -11.81
N ASP A 284 -2.18 3.89 -11.57
CA ASP A 284 -2.19 5.28 -11.12
C ASP A 284 -2.92 6.19 -12.12
N PRO A 285 -3.94 6.96 -11.68
CA PRO A 285 -4.76 7.78 -12.58
C PRO A 285 -3.96 8.68 -13.51
N PRO A 286 -2.90 9.42 -13.09
CA PRO A 286 -2.10 10.21 -14.02
C PRO A 286 -1.52 9.41 -15.17
N GLY A 287 -1.01 8.20 -14.88
CA GLY A 287 -0.47 7.30 -15.90
C GLY A 287 -1.54 6.83 -16.91
N VAL A 288 -2.74 6.54 -16.42
CA VAL A 288 -3.87 6.14 -17.26
C VAL A 288 -4.22 7.26 -18.26
N TYR A 289 -4.37 8.48 -17.78
CA TYR A 289 -4.67 9.62 -18.66
C TYR A 289 -3.55 9.92 -19.65
N GLU A 290 -2.29 9.83 -19.24
CA GLU A 290 -1.14 10.16 -20.08
C GLU A 290 -0.80 9.07 -21.08
N LYS A 291 -0.78 7.79 -20.64
CA LYS A 291 -0.30 6.66 -21.44
C LYS A 291 -1.44 5.95 -22.17
N LEU A 292 -2.57 5.67 -21.48
CA LEU A 292 -3.63 4.84 -22.04
C LEU A 292 -4.72 5.63 -22.79
N LEU A 293 -4.89 6.92 -22.50
CA LEU A 293 -5.86 7.80 -23.14
C LEU A 293 -5.19 8.87 -24.01
N ASN A 294 -3.86 8.93 -24.04
CA ASN A 294 -3.05 9.94 -24.74
C ASN A 294 -3.52 11.39 -24.48
N LYS A 295 -4.00 11.66 -23.29
CA LYS A 295 -4.52 12.97 -22.86
C LYS A 295 -3.54 13.67 -21.93
N LYS A 296 -2.71 14.54 -22.54
CA LYS A 296 -1.78 15.39 -21.76
C LYS A 296 -2.50 16.56 -21.07
N LYS A 297 -3.70 16.92 -21.54
CA LYS A 297 -4.51 18.05 -21.00
C LYS A 297 -5.93 17.58 -20.70
N GLY A 298 -6.45 17.91 -19.52
CA GLY A 298 -7.83 17.77 -19.10
C GLY A 298 -8.52 19.15 -18.96
N ASN A 299 -9.59 19.23 -18.16
CA ASN A 299 -10.15 20.52 -17.75
C ASN A 299 -9.21 21.27 -16.80
N LEU A 300 -9.49 22.55 -16.53
CA LEU A 300 -8.61 23.40 -15.69
C LEU A 300 -8.36 22.80 -14.29
N PHE A 301 -9.39 22.24 -13.66
CA PHE A 301 -9.29 21.64 -12.34
C PHE A 301 -8.43 20.37 -12.36
N PHE A 302 -8.62 19.50 -13.35
CA PHE A 302 -7.81 18.28 -13.52
C PHE A 302 -6.33 18.62 -13.76
N ASN A 303 -6.05 19.58 -14.65
CA ASN A 303 -4.68 20.02 -14.92
C ASN A 303 -4.03 20.65 -13.68
N TRP A 304 -4.76 21.47 -12.94
CA TRP A 304 -4.30 22.05 -11.68
C TRP A 304 -3.96 20.95 -10.66
N LYS A 305 -4.87 19.99 -10.48
CA LYS A 305 -4.71 18.85 -9.58
C LYS A 305 -3.47 18.04 -9.95
N ARG A 306 -3.38 17.60 -11.21
CA ARG A 306 -2.26 16.80 -11.72
C ARG A 306 -0.89 17.47 -11.56
N ASN A 307 -0.80 18.75 -11.86
CA ASN A 307 0.46 19.50 -11.84
C ASN A 307 0.96 19.84 -10.43
N ARG A 308 0.11 19.74 -9.42
CA ARG A 308 0.44 20.05 -8.02
C ARG A 308 0.55 18.82 -7.12
N MET A 309 0.39 17.61 -7.67
CA MET A 309 0.51 16.40 -6.88
C MET A 309 1.97 16.11 -6.55
N ASP A 310 2.24 15.95 -5.26
CA ASP A 310 3.49 15.40 -4.75
C ASP A 310 3.35 13.89 -4.67
N TYR A 311 4.33 13.19 -5.21
CA TYR A 311 4.37 11.72 -5.21
C TYR A 311 5.15 11.21 -4.00
N SER A 312 4.82 10.01 -3.54
CA SER A 312 5.51 9.35 -2.44
C SER A 312 6.99 9.13 -2.77
N MET A 313 7.75 8.81 -1.76
CA MET A 313 9.11 8.32 -1.95
C MET A 313 9.14 7.13 -2.89
N GLY A 314 10.28 6.91 -3.53
CA GLY A 314 10.67 5.66 -4.14
C GLY A 314 11.06 4.64 -3.08
N LEU A 315 11.17 3.38 -3.49
CA LEU A 315 11.61 2.29 -2.62
C LEU A 315 12.81 1.61 -3.24
N PHE A 316 13.85 1.41 -2.42
CA PHE A 316 14.87 0.43 -2.70
C PHE A 316 14.57 -0.80 -1.85
N VAL A 317 14.29 -1.93 -2.48
CA VAL A 317 13.94 -3.17 -1.78
C VAL A 317 14.98 -4.22 -2.12
N TYR A 318 15.74 -4.64 -1.11
CA TYR A 318 16.76 -5.66 -1.25
C TYR A 318 16.27 -6.96 -0.64
N TYR A 319 16.24 -7.99 -1.43
CA TYR A 319 15.80 -9.35 -1.10
C TYR A 319 17.01 -10.24 -0.94
N PHE A 320 17.03 -11.06 0.11
CA PHE A 320 18.14 -12.00 0.32
C PHE A 320 17.74 -13.22 1.13
N GLY A 321 18.34 -14.35 0.78
CA GLY A 321 18.29 -15.60 1.54
C GLY A 321 19.65 -15.87 2.18
N THR A 322 19.65 -16.42 3.41
CA THR A 322 20.87 -16.74 4.15
C THR A 322 20.90 -18.20 4.56
N LYS A 323 22.11 -18.79 4.58
CA LYS A 323 22.37 -20.13 5.14
C LYS A 323 22.47 -20.14 6.68
N LYS A 324 22.43 -18.98 7.34
CA LYS A 324 22.39 -18.81 8.79
C LYS A 324 20.99 -18.32 9.19
N VAL A 325 20.44 -18.89 10.25
CA VAL A 325 19.17 -18.43 10.84
C VAL A 325 19.46 -17.41 11.94
N TYR A 326 18.73 -16.27 11.90
CA TYR A 326 18.90 -15.14 12.84
C TYR A 326 17.70 -15.07 13.80
N ASN A 327 17.68 -15.95 14.79
CA ASN A 327 16.52 -16.12 15.70
C ASN A 327 16.16 -14.87 16.52
N ASP A 328 17.11 -13.95 16.73
CA ASP A 328 16.91 -12.74 17.52
C ASP A 328 16.30 -11.57 16.73
N VAL A 329 15.90 -11.81 15.49
CA VAL A 329 15.26 -10.83 14.61
C VAL A 329 13.78 -11.14 14.49
N GLU A 330 12.96 -10.17 14.82
CA GLU A 330 11.50 -10.28 14.77
C GLU A 330 10.97 -10.30 13.32
N HIS A 331 9.70 -10.70 13.17
CA HIS A 331 9.04 -10.77 11.86
C HIS A 331 9.08 -9.43 11.11
N HIS A 332 8.85 -8.34 11.83
CA HIS A 332 8.95 -6.97 11.33
C HIS A 332 9.87 -6.18 12.23
N THR A 333 10.97 -5.67 11.70
CA THR A 333 11.91 -4.82 12.43
C THR A 333 12.07 -3.49 11.71
N ILE A 334 12.01 -2.39 12.45
CA ILE A 334 12.21 -1.04 11.93
C ILE A 334 13.42 -0.44 12.63
N LYS A 335 14.47 -0.15 11.87
CA LYS A 335 15.67 0.51 12.35
C LYS A 335 15.64 1.99 11.99
N PHE A 336 15.74 2.84 13.00
CA PHE A 336 15.87 4.28 12.79
C PHE A 336 17.35 4.67 12.60
N GLY A 337 17.61 5.57 11.67
CA GLY A 337 18.90 6.27 11.52
C GLY A 337 19.03 7.40 12.54
N ASN A 338 20.29 7.91 12.73
CA ASN A 338 20.58 8.97 13.69
C ASN A 338 19.89 10.30 13.36
N LYS A 339 19.81 10.62 12.06
CA LYS A 339 19.27 11.89 11.54
C LYS A 339 17.91 11.68 10.88
N TYR A 340 16.99 11.02 11.58
CA TYR A 340 15.70 10.59 11.05
C TYR A 340 14.91 11.69 10.31
N LYS A 341 14.80 12.88 10.89
CA LYS A 341 14.06 14.00 10.30
C LYS A 341 14.75 14.55 9.04
N GLU A 342 16.06 14.73 9.11
CA GLU A 342 16.88 15.21 8.00
C GLU A 342 16.90 14.21 6.86
N HIS A 343 16.98 12.91 7.16
CA HIS A 343 16.90 11.84 6.18
C HIS A 343 15.57 11.87 5.42
N LEU A 344 14.44 12.04 6.12
CA LEU A 344 13.14 12.17 5.46
C LEU A 344 13.02 13.46 4.63
N ASP A 345 13.62 14.57 5.09
CA ASP A 345 13.67 15.80 4.31
C ASP A 345 14.50 15.64 3.03
N ASP A 346 15.63 14.93 3.13
CA ASP A 346 16.48 14.61 1.96
C ASP A 346 15.71 13.77 0.93
N ILE A 347 14.96 12.76 1.36
CA ILE A 347 14.16 11.89 0.48
C ILE A 347 12.99 12.65 -0.17
N PHE A 348 12.16 13.31 0.64
CA PHE A 348 10.89 13.83 0.17
C PHE A 348 11.00 15.21 -0.50
N ASN A 349 11.89 16.07 -0.02
CA ASN A 349 12.00 17.45 -0.47
C ASN A 349 13.25 17.70 -1.33
N LYS A 350 14.45 17.37 -0.82
CA LYS A 350 15.70 17.65 -1.52
C LYS A 350 16.02 16.64 -2.61
N LYS A 351 15.38 15.47 -2.61
CA LYS A 351 15.57 14.39 -3.59
C LYS A 351 17.04 13.88 -3.63
N LYS A 352 17.63 13.68 -2.46
CA LYS A 352 19.03 13.24 -2.31
C LYS A 352 19.12 11.92 -1.55
N LEU A 353 20.10 11.12 -1.91
CA LEU A 353 20.51 9.95 -1.12
C LEU A 353 21.32 10.39 0.10
N ASN A 354 21.27 9.59 1.16
CA ASN A 354 22.01 9.81 2.39
C ASN A 354 22.51 8.47 2.92
N ASP A 355 23.67 8.46 3.57
CA ASP A 355 24.28 7.26 4.16
C ASP A 355 23.70 6.91 5.54
N ASP A 356 23.04 7.85 6.21
CA ASP A 356 22.31 7.63 7.46
C ASP A 356 20.88 7.19 7.15
N ILE A 357 20.71 5.90 6.85
CA ILE A 357 19.44 5.33 6.43
C ILE A 357 18.63 4.78 7.60
N SER A 358 17.30 4.98 7.54
CA SER A 358 16.34 4.17 8.27
C SER A 358 15.82 3.08 7.35
N TYR A 359 15.56 1.88 7.88
CA TYR A 359 15.08 0.78 7.07
C TYR A 359 14.04 -0.08 7.79
N TYR A 360 13.23 -0.75 7.02
CA TYR A 360 12.32 -1.78 7.48
C TYR A 360 12.82 -3.15 7.00
N LEU A 361 12.98 -4.08 7.94
CA LEU A 361 13.40 -5.46 7.69
C LEU A 361 12.22 -6.41 7.93
N HIS A 362 11.93 -7.26 6.96
CA HIS A 362 10.92 -8.30 7.04
C HIS A 362 11.60 -9.67 7.02
N ARG A 363 11.27 -10.50 8.01
CA ARG A 363 11.74 -11.87 8.16
C ARG A 363 10.55 -12.82 8.24
N PRO A 364 9.97 -13.26 7.12
CA PRO A 364 8.81 -14.14 7.12
C PRO A 364 9.08 -15.48 7.80
N THR A 365 10.31 -15.98 7.74
CA THR A 365 10.74 -17.25 8.36
C THR A 365 10.68 -17.24 9.89
N ALA A 366 10.53 -16.09 10.54
CA ALA A 366 10.19 -16.01 11.97
C ALA A 366 8.82 -16.63 12.28
N THR A 367 7.88 -16.58 11.31
CA THR A 367 6.51 -17.11 11.46
C THR A 367 6.27 -18.31 10.56
N ASP A 368 6.83 -18.32 9.34
CA ASP A 368 6.56 -19.32 8.30
C ASP A 368 7.85 -19.87 7.71
N LYS A 369 8.26 -21.03 8.19
CA LYS A 369 9.49 -21.71 7.72
C LYS A 369 9.45 -22.12 6.25
N SER A 370 8.26 -22.19 5.62
CA SER A 370 8.12 -22.55 4.20
C SER A 370 8.59 -21.48 3.23
N MET A 371 8.95 -20.29 3.73
CA MET A 371 9.46 -19.18 2.92
C MET A 371 10.95 -19.33 2.53
N ALA A 372 11.66 -20.28 3.13
CA ALA A 372 13.07 -20.59 2.80
C ALA A 372 13.30 -22.10 2.78
N PRO A 373 14.39 -22.59 2.15
CA PRO A 373 14.84 -23.96 2.30
C PRO A 373 15.15 -24.30 3.77
N GLU A 374 15.06 -25.57 4.13
CA GLU A 374 15.33 -26.01 5.49
C GLU A 374 16.69 -25.54 6.01
N GLY A 375 16.73 -25.02 7.24
CA GLY A 375 17.95 -24.49 7.87
C GLY A 375 18.37 -23.09 7.39
N ASN A 376 17.64 -22.50 6.45
CA ASN A 376 17.92 -21.17 5.90
C ASN A 376 16.95 -20.12 6.44
N ASP A 377 17.27 -18.86 6.21
CA ASP A 377 16.43 -17.73 6.58
C ASP A 377 16.15 -16.83 5.35
N CYS A 378 15.00 -16.19 5.32
CA CYS A 378 14.52 -15.36 4.22
C CYS A 378 14.22 -13.95 4.69
N PHE A 379 14.64 -12.96 3.90
CA PHE A 379 14.48 -11.55 4.24
C PHE A 379 14.16 -10.68 3.03
N TYR A 380 13.49 -9.57 3.28
CA TYR A 380 13.70 -8.37 2.51
C TYR A 380 13.91 -7.16 3.41
N VAL A 381 14.70 -6.21 2.94
CA VAL A 381 14.86 -4.90 3.56
C VAL A 381 14.37 -3.81 2.61
N LEU A 382 13.53 -2.93 3.13
CA LEU A 382 13.01 -1.78 2.40
C LEU A 382 13.65 -0.51 2.96
N VAL A 383 14.29 0.24 2.07
CA VAL A 383 14.85 1.56 2.34
C VAL A 383 14.05 2.59 1.56
N PRO A 384 13.43 3.58 2.23
CA PRO A 384 12.85 4.71 1.54
C PRO A 384 13.95 5.54 0.87
N VAL A 385 13.76 5.84 -0.41
CA VAL A 385 14.70 6.59 -1.25
C VAL A 385 13.97 7.68 -2.03
N PRO A 386 14.66 8.68 -2.62
CA PRO A 386 14.02 9.59 -3.55
C PRO A 386 13.36 8.85 -4.71
N ASN A 387 12.22 9.32 -5.18
CA ASN A 387 11.61 8.82 -6.40
C ASN A 387 12.35 9.38 -7.65
N ASN A 388 12.01 8.93 -8.85
CA ASN A 388 12.72 9.27 -10.10
C ASN A 388 12.64 10.76 -10.51
N GLN A 389 11.97 11.61 -9.74
CA GLN A 389 12.13 13.06 -9.89
C GLN A 389 13.52 13.55 -9.46
N SER A 390 14.32 12.70 -8.80
CA SER A 390 15.68 12.99 -8.37
C SER A 390 16.72 12.93 -9.50
N ASN A 391 16.39 12.28 -10.62
CA ASN A 391 17.30 11.95 -11.71
C ASN A 391 18.53 11.10 -11.27
N ILE A 392 18.37 10.27 -10.23
CA ILE A 392 19.39 9.34 -9.75
C ILE A 392 19.51 8.20 -10.78
N ASP A 393 20.73 7.87 -11.15
CA ASP A 393 21.03 6.69 -11.98
C ASP A 393 21.07 5.43 -11.11
N TRP A 394 19.94 4.71 -11.08
CA TRP A 394 19.78 3.51 -10.25
C TRP A 394 20.62 2.33 -10.74
N SER A 395 21.11 2.34 -11.97
CA SER A 395 22.04 1.31 -12.46
C SER A 395 23.40 1.37 -11.76
N ILE A 396 23.79 2.56 -11.28
CA ILE A 396 25.04 2.82 -10.54
C ILE A 396 24.78 2.88 -9.04
N GLU A 397 23.80 3.70 -8.63
CA GLU A 397 23.55 3.94 -7.20
C GLU A 397 22.92 2.73 -6.50
N GLY A 398 22.20 1.87 -7.23
CA GLY A 398 21.59 0.64 -6.68
C GLY A 398 22.62 -0.28 -6.01
N GLU A 399 23.76 -0.54 -6.66
CA GLU A 399 24.83 -1.36 -6.08
C GLU A 399 25.50 -0.71 -4.87
N LYS A 400 25.61 0.62 -4.85
CA LYS A 400 26.18 1.34 -3.70
C LYS A 400 25.25 1.25 -2.49
N ILE A 401 23.94 1.44 -2.71
CA ILE A 401 22.94 1.30 -1.65
C ILE A 401 22.86 -0.14 -1.15
N LYS A 402 22.92 -1.13 -2.02
CA LYS A 402 22.98 -2.55 -1.64
C LYS A 402 24.12 -2.80 -0.65
N LYS A 403 25.34 -2.35 -0.98
CA LYS A 403 26.51 -2.50 -0.11
C LYS A 403 26.36 -1.74 1.22
N LEU A 404 25.80 -0.53 1.18
CA LEU A 404 25.51 0.25 2.39
C LEU A 404 24.52 -0.49 3.29
N VAL A 405 23.42 -1.01 2.73
CA VAL A 405 22.39 -1.75 3.44
C VAL A 405 22.95 -3.02 4.09
N ILE A 406 23.73 -3.82 3.34
CA ILE A 406 24.37 -5.03 3.88
C ILE A 406 25.23 -4.68 5.07
N ARG A 407 26.13 -3.67 4.93
CA ARG A 407 27.00 -3.23 6.01
C ARG A 407 26.20 -2.78 7.24
N LYS A 408 25.19 -1.92 7.06
CA LYS A 408 24.32 -1.44 8.17
C LYS A 408 23.59 -2.57 8.87
N MET A 409 23.00 -3.49 8.11
CA MET A 409 22.33 -4.66 8.72
C MET A 409 23.32 -5.57 9.45
N GLN A 410 24.53 -5.76 8.92
CA GLN A 410 25.57 -6.57 9.58
C GLN A 410 26.02 -5.95 10.90
N ASP A 411 26.17 -4.63 10.95
CA ASP A 411 26.56 -3.89 12.14
C ASP A 411 25.43 -3.84 13.20
N ASP A 412 24.17 -3.74 12.73
CA ASP A 412 23.03 -3.48 13.60
C ASP A 412 22.33 -4.76 14.11
N LEU A 413 22.08 -5.76 13.22
CA LEU A 413 21.11 -6.85 13.49
C LEU A 413 21.56 -8.23 13.03
N LEU A 414 22.33 -8.34 11.96
CA LEU A 414 22.62 -9.60 11.27
C LEU A 414 24.13 -9.86 11.20
N PRO A 415 24.80 -10.22 12.31
CA PRO A 415 26.24 -10.41 12.34
C PRO A 415 26.69 -11.46 11.31
N ASP A 416 27.78 -11.14 10.58
CA ASP A 416 28.35 -11.94 9.48
C ASP A 416 27.41 -12.08 8.26
N LEU A 417 26.50 -11.13 8.03
CA LEU A 417 25.49 -11.21 6.99
C LEU A 417 26.11 -11.51 5.61
N GLU A 418 27.10 -10.75 5.18
CA GLU A 418 27.69 -10.85 3.85
C GLU A 418 28.21 -12.25 3.53
N LYS A 419 28.80 -12.94 4.51
CA LYS A 419 29.31 -14.33 4.36
C LYS A 419 28.20 -15.38 4.30
N ASN A 420 27.00 -15.04 4.76
CA ASN A 420 25.88 -15.96 4.88
C ASN A 420 24.82 -15.79 3.79
N ILE A 421 24.89 -14.75 2.97
CA ILE A 421 24.00 -14.57 1.82
C ILE A 421 24.28 -15.66 0.79
N VAL A 422 23.21 -16.35 0.34
CA VAL A 422 23.25 -17.42 -0.69
C VAL A 422 22.41 -17.12 -1.91
N GLU A 423 21.45 -16.21 -1.78
CA GLU A 423 20.62 -15.70 -2.87
C GLU A 423 20.33 -14.22 -2.62
N ASP A 424 20.43 -13.38 -3.65
CA ASP A 424 20.01 -12.00 -3.50
C ASP A 424 19.62 -11.31 -4.82
N PHE A 425 18.87 -10.22 -4.71
CA PHE A 425 18.58 -9.25 -5.77
C PHE A 425 17.97 -7.99 -5.15
N TYR A 426 17.85 -6.92 -5.92
CA TYR A 426 17.15 -5.72 -5.47
C TYR A 426 16.22 -5.15 -6.54
N LEU A 427 15.27 -4.36 -6.10
CA LEU A 427 14.38 -3.53 -6.90
C LEU A 427 14.59 -2.07 -6.52
N SER A 428 14.75 -1.22 -7.52
CA SER A 428 14.90 0.24 -7.39
C SER A 428 13.62 0.96 -7.84
N PRO A 429 13.52 2.29 -7.70
CA PRO A 429 12.42 3.07 -8.24
C PRO A 429 12.16 2.84 -9.73
N ASP A 430 13.17 2.49 -10.53
CA ASP A 430 13.00 2.17 -11.95
C ASP A 430 12.08 0.97 -12.18
N TYR A 431 12.18 -0.06 -11.34
CA TYR A 431 11.25 -1.19 -11.40
C TYR A 431 9.80 -0.75 -11.19
N PHE A 432 9.56 0.12 -10.20
CA PHE A 432 8.20 0.61 -9.93
C PHE A 432 7.67 1.47 -11.08
N GLU A 433 8.51 2.24 -11.75
CA GLU A 433 8.11 3.06 -12.89
C GLU A 433 7.88 2.25 -14.16
N ASN A 434 8.81 1.35 -14.50
CA ASN A 434 8.83 0.65 -15.78
C ASN A 434 7.96 -0.62 -15.75
N ASP A 435 8.05 -1.41 -14.66
CA ASP A 435 7.35 -2.68 -14.55
C ASP A 435 5.95 -2.52 -13.92
N LEU A 436 5.77 -1.65 -12.93
CA LEU A 436 4.48 -1.42 -12.29
C LEU A 436 3.74 -0.16 -12.79
N ASN A 437 4.30 0.55 -13.76
CA ASN A 437 3.72 1.76 -14.36
C ASN A 437 3.35 2.86 -13.33
N THR A 438 4.09 2.95 -12.20
CA THR A 438 3.86 4.02 -11.24
C THR A 438 4.49 5.34 -11.72
N LYS A 439 3.87 6.45 -11.40
CA LYS A 439 4.42 7.75 -11.77
C LYS A 439 5.68 8.04 -10.96
N PHE A 440 6.79 8.35 -11.66
CA PHE A 440 8.10 8.63 -11.08
C PHE A 440 8.67 7.53 -10.18
N GLY A 441 8.33 6.27 -10.41
CA GLY A 441 8.82 5.18 -9.58
C GLY A 441 8.37 5.27 -8.11
N SER A 442 7.27 5.98 -7.83
CA SER A 442 6.74 6.15 -6.49
C SER A 442 6.22 4.83 -5.92
N GLY A 443 6.62 4.48 -4.68
CA GLY A 443 6.22 3.22 -4.05
C GLY A 443 4.73 3.15 -3.72
N PHE A 444 4.09 4.30 -3.41
CA PHE A 444 2.72 4.38 -2.89
C PHE A 444 1.83 5.38 -3.65
N SER A 445 2.21 5.77 -4.87
CA SER A 445 1.50 6.79 -5.64
C SER A 445 1.60 8.18 -4.98
N ILE A 446 0.49 8.84 -4.69
CA ILE A 446 0.42 10.23 -4.23
C ILE A 446 0.61 10.32 -2.71
N GLN A 447 1.40 11.29 -2.23
CA GLN A 447 1.59 11.55 -0.80
C GLN A 447 0.26 11.85 -0.10
N PRO A 448 0.10 11.38 1.16
CA PRO A 448 -1.12 11.59 1.95
C PRO A 448 -1.11 12.96 2.68
N LYS A 449 -0.87 14.06 1.95
CA LYS A 449 -0.98 15.42 2.46
C LYS A 449 -2.45 15.83 2.57
N PHE A 450 -2.77 16.80 3.44
CA PHE A 450 -4.14 17.32 3.58
C PHE A 450 -4.72 17.78 2.23
N THR A 451 -3.94 18.53 1.45
CA THR A 451 -4.32 19.06 0.14
C THR A 451 -4.35 18.03 -0.98
N GLN A 452 -4.04 16.77 -0.69
CA GLN A 452 -4.00 15.66 -1.64
C GLN A 452 -4.78 14.42 -1.16
N SER A 453 -5.62 14.59 -0.13
CA SER A 453 -6.46 13.54 0.44
C SER A 453 -7.95 13.82 0.18
N ALA A 454 -8.79 12.79 0.29
CA ALA A 454 -10.25 12.89 0.10
C ALA A 454 -10.63 13.53 -1.24
N TYR A 455 -11.36 14.62 -1.25
CA TYR A 455 -11.78 15.34 -2.46
C TYR A 455 -10.62 15.81 -3.34
N PHE A 456 -9.50 16.14 -2.74
CA PHE A 456 -8.33 16.64 -3.48
C PHE A 456 -7.51 15.50 -4.13
N ARG A 457 -7.74 14.22 -3.75
CA ARG A 457 -7.16 13.07 -4.42
C ARG A 457 -7.88 12.78 -5.74
N PHE A 458 -7.30 11.99 -6.66
CA PHE A 458 -8.04 11.55 -7.84
C PHE A 458 -9.27 10.76 -7.42
N HIS A 459 -10.40 11.06 -8.05
CA HIS A 459 -11.67 10.45 -7.70
C HIS A 459 -11.76 9.02 -8.24
N ASN A 460 -12.55 8.17 -7.57
CA ASN A 460 -12.82 6.81 -8.02
C ASN A 460 -13.65 6.76 -9.33
N LYS A 461 -14.33 7.86 -9.68
CA LYS A 461 -14.98 8.07 -10.98
C LYS A 461 -14.24 9.14 -11.75
N SER A 462 -13.95 8.90 -13.03
CA SER A 462 -13.27 9.88 -13.89
C SER A 462 -14.02 11.21 -13.92
N GLU A 463 -13.26 12.29 -13.82
CA GLU A 463 -13.76 13.68 -13.94
C GLU A 463 -13.97 14.10 -15.42
N ILE A 464 -13.50 13.26 -16.37
CA ILE A 464 -13.45 13.60 -17.81
C ILE A 464 -14.26 12.62 -18.66
N TYR A 465 -14.19 11.32 -18.34
CA TYR A 465 -14.78 10.25 -19.14
C TYR A 465 -15.91 9.54 -18.41
N LYS A 466 -17.03 9.35 -19.11
CA LYS A 466 -18.11 8.48 -18.62
C LYS A 466 -17.70 7.02 -18.87
N GLY A 467 -17.94 6.15 -17.88
CA GLY A 467 -17.56 4.75 -17.94
C GLY A 467 -16.12 4.45 -17.52
N LEU A 468 -15.34 5.45 -17.05
CA LEU A 468 -13.99 5.23 -16.51
C LEU A 468 -13.97 5.40 -15.00
N TYR A 469 -13.40 4.39 -14.33
CA TYR A 469 -13.30 4.35 -12.86
C TYR A 469 -11.89 3.96 -12.42
N PHE A 470 -11.56 4.27 -11.17
CA PHE A 470 -10.25 4.03 -10.58
C PHE A 470 -10.35 3.39 -9.19
N VAL A 471 -9.45 2.44 -8.94
CA VAL A 471 -9.22 1.82 -7.62
C VAL A 471 -7.73 1.78 -7.31
N GLY A 472 -7.38 1.47 -6.08
CA GLY A 472 -5.98 1.33 -5.68
C GLY A 472 -5.39 2.57 -5.02
N ALA A 473 -4.06 2.59 -4.89
CA ALA A 473 -3.32 3.58 -4.09
C ALA A 473 -3.46 5.03 -4.59
N GLY A 474 -3.66 5.23 -5.89
CA GLY A 474 -3.72 6.57 -6.50
C GLY A 474 -5.02 7.32 -6.28
N THR A 475 -6.08 6.66 -5.80
CA THR A 475 -7.41 7.23 -5.60
C THR A 475 -7.86 7.16 -4.13
N HIS A 476 -9.04 7.68 -3.80
CA HIS A 476 -9.60 7.60 -2.44
C HIS A 476 -9.92 6.14 -2.05
N PRO A 477 -9.66 5.72 -0.79
CA PRO A 477 -9.08 6.49 0.32
C PRO A 477 -7.56 6.64 0.29
N GLY A 478 -6.81 5.84 -0.48
CA GLY A 478 -5.38 5.94 -0.62
C GLY A 478 -4.62 4.62 -0.52
N ALA A 479 -3.32 4.71 -0.24
CA ALA A 479 -2.41 3.57 -0.14
C ALA A 479 -2.61 2.76 1.16
N GLY A 480 -1.96 1.58 1.22
CA GLY A 480 -2.12 0.58 2.27
C GLY A 480 -3.17 -0.47 1.93
N VAL A 481 -3.01 -1.71 2.41
CA VAL A 481 -3.93 -2.81 2.10
C VAL A 481 -5.38 -2.45 2.41
N PRO A 482 -5.72 -1.92 3.61
CA PRO A 482 -7.09 -1.52 3.90
C PRO A 482 -7.62 -0.42 2.98
N GLY A 483 -6.78 0.57 2.67
CA GLY A 483 -7.14 1.68 1.79
C GLY A 483 -7.42 1.20 0.36
N VAL A 484 -6.56 0.34 -0.17
CA VAL A 484 -6.70 -0.19 -1.53
C VAL A 484 -7.93 -1.07 -1.67
N LEU A 485 -8.20 -1.96 -0.69
CA LEU A 485 -9.42 -2.78 -0.68
C LEU A 485 -10.69 -1.91 -0.53
N SER A 486 -10.65 -0.89 0.34
CA SER A 486 -11.78 0.05 0.52
C SER A 486 -12.03 0.90 -0.72
N SER A 487 -11.02 1.18 -1.56
CA SER A 487 -11.22 1.90 -2.81
C SER A 487 -12.17 1.17 -3.77
N ALA A 488 -12.18 -0.16 -3.72
CA ALA A 488 -13.13 -0.97 -4.47
C ALA A 488 -14.55 -0.92 -3.86
N LYS A 489 -14.69 -0.76 -2.53
CA LYS A 489 -16.00 -0.55 -1.89
C LYS A 489 -16.66 0.76 -2.31
N VAL A 490 -15.85 1.78 -2.64
CA VAL A 490 -16.40 3.04 -3.17
C VAL A 490 -17.16 2.80 -4.47
N LEU A 491 -16.73 1.84 -5.30
CA LEU A 491 -17.44 1.50 -6.56
C LEU A 491 -18.86 0.99 -6.28
N ASP A 492 -19.09 0.28 -5.17
CA ASP A 492 -20.41 -0.23 -4.80
C ASP A 492 -21.45 0.89 -4.66
N LYS A 493 -21.00 2.13 -4.43
CA LYS A 493 -21.85 3.33 -4.25
C LYS A 493 -21.95 4.21 -5.50
N ILE A 494 -21.17 3.93 -6.55
CA ILE A 494 -21.10 4.77 -7.75
C ILE A 494 -21.32 3.99 -9.06
N LEU A 495 -21.34 2.66 -9.01
CA LEU A 495 -21.73 1.69 -10.02
C LEU A 495 -22.88 0.83 -9.50
#